data_7bd0998536f41584025249109c09b1f3
#
_entry.id   7bd0998536f41584025249109c09b1f3
#
_cell.length_a   1.000
_cell.length_b   1.000
_cell.length_c   1.000
_cell.angle_alpha   90.00
_cell.angle_beta   90.00
_cell.angle_gamma   90.00
#
_symmetry.space_group_name_H-M   'P 1'
#
loop_
_entity.id
_entity.type
_entity.pdbx_description
1 polymer ?
#
loop_
_entity_poly.entity_id
_entity_poly.type
_entity_poly.pdbx_seq_one_letter_code
_entity_poly.pdbx_strand_id
1 'polypeptide(L)'
;GDYRETDAQKVIAEENNVDEYEDALGSYLVKLGQKDLNVHDSRDLSIILHCIGDFERISDHAVNIMESAKELHEKELRFSEKALEELKVISKAVVDIVSVSYDVFENTNIESAKKVEPLEEIIDELNQELKARHVRRLREGKCTIEQGFILSDITTSLERIADHCSNIAVCILQVAEDSFCLLYTSD
;
A
#
# COMPACT_ATOMS: atom_id res chain seq x y z
N GLY A 1 -7.12 -10.77 -14.85
CA GLY A 1 -6.67 -12.12 -15.23
C GLY A 1 -7.53 -13.15 -14.53
N ASP A 2 -7.50 -14.38 -14.98
CA ASP A 2 -8.23 -15.45 -14.29
C ASP A 2 -7.53 -15.79 -12.97
N TYR A 3 -8.30 -16.03 -11.90
CA TYR A 3 -7.80 -16.51 -10.62
C TYR A 3 -7.03 -17.83 -10.80
N ARG A 4 -5.88 -17.94 -10.14
CA ARG A 4 -5.08 -19.16 -10.10
C ARG A 4 -4.69 -19.47 -8.67
N GLU A 5 -5.04 -20.63 -8.18
CA GLU A 5 -4.73 -21.10 -6.82
C GLU A 5 -3.22 -21.03 -6.52
N THR A 6 -2.37 -21.33 -7.50
CA THR A 6 -0.92 -21.25 -7.36
C THR A 6 -0.40 -19.83 -7.10
N ASP A 7 -1.07 -18.80 -7.64
CA ASP A 7 -0.70 -17.41 -7.40
C ASP A 7 -1.24 -16.95 -6.04
N ALA A 8 -2.44 -17.38 -5.66
CA ALA A 8 -2.99 -17.11 -4.34
C ALA A 8 -2.09 -17.68 -3.22
N GLN A 9 -1.62 -18.90 -3.36
CA GLN A 9 -0.70 -19.52 -2.40
C GLN A 9 0.63 -18.77 -2.30
N LYS A 10 1.13 -18.19 -3.40
CA LYS A 10 2.33 -17.35 -3.36
C LYS A 10 2.07 -16.04 -2.59
N VAL A 11 0.94 -15.38 -2.83
CA VAL A 11 0.60 -14.14 -2.12
C VAL A 11 0.54 -14.40 -0.61
N ILE A 12 -0.12 -15.48 -0.17
CA ILE A 12 -0.18 -15.86 1.23
C ILE A 12 1.20 -16.19 1.80
N ALA A 13 2.05 -16.89 1.04
CA ALA A 13 3.39 -17.23 1.50
C ALA A 13 4.29 -15.99 1.66
N GLU A 14 4.18 -15.02 0.75
CA GLU A 14 4.95 -13.77 0.83
C GLU A 14 4.44 -12.87 1.96
N GLU A 15 3.15 -12.81 2.21
CA GLU A 15 2.58 -12.08 3.35
C GLU A 15 3.05 -12.68 4.68
N ASN A 16 2.98 -13.99 4.86
CA ASN A 16 3.52 -14.66 6.06
C ASN A 16 5.03 -14.36 6.26
N ASN A 17 5.81 -14.25 5.17
CA ASN A 17 7.21 -13.85 5.27
C ASN A 17 7.34 -12.39 5.77
N VAL A 18 6.49 -11.48 5.27
CA VAL A 18 6.50 -10.07 5.70
C VAL A 18 6.16 -9.96 7.18
N ASP A 19 5.13 -10.69 7.66
CA ASP A 19 4.76 -10.78 9.07
C ASP A 19 5.91 -11.27 9.96
N GLU A 20 6.56 -12.36 9.56
CA GLU A 20 7.70 -12.90 10.31
C GLU A 20 8.85 -11.88 10.41
N TYR A 21 9.12 -11.13 9.34
CA TYR A 21 10.12 -10.07 9.34
C TYR A 21 9.69 -8.87 10.18
N GLU A 22 8.42 -8.45 10.11
CA GLU A 22 7.88 -7.35 10.92
C GLU A 22 8.02 -7.66 12.41
N ASP A 23 7.55 -8.82 12.86
CA ASP A 23 7.66 -9.30 14.25
C ASP A 23 9.11 -9.37 14.73
N ALA A 24 10.01 -9.93 13.93
CA ALA A 24 11.42 -10.07 14.27
C ALA A 24 12.13 -8.71 14.37
N LEU A 25 11.90 -7.83 13.38
CA LEU A 25 12.48 -6.49 13.34
C LEU A 25 11.89 -5.60 14.43
N GLY A 26 10.57 -5.62 14.62
CA GLY A 26 9.89 -4.88 15.67
C GLY A 26 10.41 -5.25 17.06
N SER A 27 10.52 -6.54 17.34
CA SER A 27 11.10 -7.05 18.59
C SER A 27 12.55 -6.65 18.79
N TYR A 28 13.36 -6.63 17.73
CA TYR A 28 14.75 -6.19 17.77
C TYR A 28 14.87 -4.70 18.03
N LEU A 29 14.10 -3.89 17.31
CA LEU A 29 14.12 -2.42 17.41
C LEU A 29 13.62 -1.94 18.77
N VAL A 30 12.59 -2.59 19.35
CA VAL A 30 12.12 -2.31 20.72
C VAL A 30 13.25 -2.57 21.74
N LYS A 31 13.98 -3.68 21.62
CA LYS A 31 15.13 -3.96 22.47
C LYS A 31 16.28 -2.98 22.27
N LEU A 32 16.49 -2.52 21.05
CA LEU A 32 17.48 -1.50 20.74
C LEU A 32 17.12 -0.15 21.39
N GLY A 33 15.83 0.24 21.35
CA GLY A 33 15.30 1.46 21.98
C GLY A 33 15.39 1.50 23.50
N GLN A 34 15.63 0.35 24.16
CA GLN A 34 15.89 0.28 25.60
C GLN A 34 17.35 0.63 25.98
N LYS A 35 18.23 0.79 24.98
CA LYS A 35 19.61 1.21 25.20
C LYS A 35 19.68 2.73 25.27
N ASP A 36 20.79 3.22 25.76
CA ASP A 36 21.10 4.66 25.80
C ASP A 36 21.43 5.15 24.39
N LEU A 37 20.38 5.48 23.63
CA LEU A 37 20.48 5.99 22.27
C LEU A 37 20.55 7.52 22.30
N ASN A 38 21.33 8.11 21.41
CA ASN A 38 21.24 9.55 21.17
C ASN A 38 19.90 9.93 20.51
N VAL A 39 19.60 11.21 20.45
CA VAL A 39 18.32 11.71 19.92
C VAL A 39 18.11 11.33 18.46
N HIS A 40 19.16 11.34 17.65
CA HIS A 40 19.12 10.97 16.23
C HIS A 40 18.78 9.47 16.07
N ASP A 41 19.53 8.60 16.74
CA ASP A 41 19.31 7.15 16.66
C ASP A 41 17.91 6.74 17.17
N SER A 42 17.43 7.41 18.25
CA SER A 42 16.07 7.16 18.79
C SER A 42 14.98 7.51 17.78
N ARG A 43 15.22 8.53 16.99
CA ARG A 43 14.31 9.00 15.96
C ARG A 43 14.32 8.08 14.76
N ASP A 44 15.50 7.73 14.23
CA ASP A 44 15.64 6.79 13.12
C ASP A 44 14.97 5.45 13.47
N LEU A 45 15.14 4.98 14.69
CA LEU A 45 14.47 3.80 15.21
C LEU A 45 12.94 3.94 15.17
N SER A 46 12.40 5.07 15.61
CA SER A 46 10.95 5.32 15.57
C SER A 46 10.40 5.29 14.15
N ILE A 47 11.13 5.85 13.20
CA ILE A 47 10.74 5.90 11.79
C ILE A 47 10.75 4.51 11.17
N ILE A 48 11.81 3.74 11.40
CA ILE A 48 11.89 2.37 10.92
C ILE A 48 10.72 1.54 11.47
N LEU A 49 10.38 1.70 12.77
CA LEU A 49 9.23 1.02 13.38
C LEU A 49 7.91 1.36 12.69
N HIS A 50 7.70 2.62 12.32
CA HIS A 50 6.51 3.00 11.57
C HIS A 50 6.51 2.41 10.16
N CYS A 51 7.63 2.50 9.44
CA CYS A 51 7.71 2.00 8.07
C CYS A 51 7.50 0.47 7.96
N ILE A 52 8.04 -0.32 8.90
CA ILE A 52 7.83 -1.78 8.86
C ILE A 52 6.36 -2.15 9.03
N GLY A 53 5.61 -1.46 9.91
CA GLY A 53 4.17 -1.64 10.05
C GLY A 53 3.39 -1.20 8.81
N ASP A 54 3.82 -0.15 8.10
CA ASP A 54 3.20 0.23 6.83
C ASP A 54 3.45 -0.80 5.73
N PHE A 55 4.64 -1.42 5.67
CA PHE A 55 4.93 -2.51 4.72
C PHE A 55 4.09 -3.77 5.01
N GLU A 56 3.93 -4.13 6.29
CA GLU A 56 3.04 -5.24 6.70
C GLU A 56 1.62 -4.98 6.22
N ARG A 57 1.07 -3.79 6.44
CA ARG A 57 -0.27 -3.42 5.99
C ARG A 57 -0.44 -3.42 4.48
N ILE A 58 0.58 -3.06 3.72
CA ILE A 58 0.58 -3.19 2.26
C ILE A 58 0.42 -4.66 1.86
N SER A 59 1.12 -5.58 2.53
CA SER A 59 1.02 -7.02 2.24
C SER A 59 -0.34 -7.60 2.63
N ASP A 60 -0.91 -7.21 3.77
CA ASP A 60 -2.28 -7.55 4.20
C ASP A 60 -3.31 -7.19 3.13
N HIS A 61 -3.23 -5.95 2.61
CA HIS A 61 -4.14 -5.52 1.57
C HIS A 61 -3.95 -6.26 0.25
N ALA A 62 -2.75 -6.76 -0.05
CA ALA A 62 -2.55 -7.64 -1.20
C ALA A 62 -3.27 -8.98 -1.03
N VAL A 63 -3.31 -9.55 0.19
CA VAL A 63 -4.11 -10.74 0.53
C VAL A 63 -5.59 -10.45 0.37
N ASN A 64 -6.11 -9.31 0.87
CA ASN A 64 -7.51 -8.93 0.72
C ASN A 64 -7.94 -8.83 -0.76
N ILE A 65 -7.07 -8.31 -1.64
CA ILE A 65 -7.32 -8.28 -3.09
C ILE A 65 -7.36 -9.70 -3.67
N MET A 66 -6.46 -10.56 -3.24
CA MET A 66 -6.42 -11.96 -3.66
C MET A 66 -7.69 -12.70 -3.21
N GLU A 67 -8.15 -12.51 -1.97
CA GLU A 67 -9.40 -13.09 -1.45
C GLU A 67 -10.61 -12.62 -2.25
N SER A 68 -10.70 -11.35 -2.59
CA SER A 68 -11.73 -10.81 -3.48
C SER A 68 -11.70 -11.45 -4.87
N ALA A 69 -10.52 -11.72 -5.41
CA ALA A 69 -10.38 -12.44 -6.69
C ALA A 69 -10.81 -13.91 -6.58
N LYS A 70 -10.52 -14.55 -5.45
CA LYS A 70 -10.99 -15.91 -5.12
C LYS A 70 -12.50 -15.96 -5.03
N GLU A 71 -13.12 -15.01 -4.33
CA GLU A 71 -14.58 -14.92 -4.21
C GLU A 71 -15.26 -14.77 -5.57
N LEU A 72 -14.73 -13.92 -6.47
CA LEU A 72 -15.22 -13.81 -7.84
C LEU A 72 -15.18 -15.15 -8.57
N HIS A 73 -14.07 -15.90 -8.40
CA HIS A 73 -13.87 -17.19 -9.04
C HIS A 73 -14.85 -18.24 -8.51
N GLU A 74 -14.96 -18.39 -7.19
CA GLU A 74 -15.84 -19.37 -6.53
C GLU A 74 -17.33 -19.15 -6.82
N LYS A 75 -17.72 -17.88 -6.95
CA LYS A 75 -19.09 -17.47 -7.29
C LYS A 75 -19.37 -17.40 -8.79
N GLU A 76 -18.39 -17.76 -9.62
CA GLU A 76 -18.48 -17.67 -11.10
C GLU A 76 -18.87 -16.27 -11.60
N LEU A 77 -18.58 -15.23 -10.82
CA LEU A 77 -18.84 -13.84 -11.17
C LEU A 77 -17.71 -13.27 -12.06
N ARG A 78 -18.10 -12.40 -12.99
CA ARG A 78 -17.12 -11.72 -13.88
C ARG A 78 -17.45 -10.24 -14.02
N PHE A 79 -16.46 -9.41 -13.85
CA PHE A 79 -16.58 -8.00 -14.20
C PHE A 79 -16.70 -7.81 -15.72
N SER A 80 -17.37 -6.74 -16.15
CA SER A 80 -17.38 -6.36 -17.55
C SER A 80 -15.98 -5.98 -18.04
N GLU A 81 -15.72 -6.11 -19.35
CA GLU A 81 -14.43 -5.72 -19.95
C GLU A 81 -14.02 -4.29 -19.56
N LYS A 82 -14.96 -3.35 -19.55
CA LYS A 82 -14.71 -1.97 -19.13
C LYS A 82 -14.30 -1.85 -17.67
N ALA A 83 -14.94 -2.62 -16.77
CA ALA A 83 -14.55 -2.63 -15.36
C ALA A 83 -13.17 -3.24 -15.15
N LEU A 84 -12.82 -4.27 -15.93
CA LEU A 84 -11.47 -4.87 -15.90
C LEU A 84 -10.40 -3.91 -16.42
N GLU A 85 -10.69 -3.14 -17.47
CA GLU A 85 -9.78 -2.09 -17.95
C GLU A 85 -9.57 -0.99 -16.90
N GLU A 86 -10.65 -0.54 -16.26
CA GLU A 86 -10.60 0.45 -15.18
C GLU A 86 -9.77 -0.08 -13.99
N LEU A 87 -10.00 -1.31 -13.54
CA LEU A 87 -9.22 -1.97 -12.49
C LEU A 87 -7.75 -2.12 -12.87
N LYS A 88 -7.45 -2.43 -14.12
CA LYS A 88 -6.07 -2.55 -14.61
C LYS A 88 -5.32 -1.22 -14.52
N VAL A 89 -5.99 -0.11 -14.82
CA VAL A 89 -5.37 1.23 -14.73
C VAL A 89 -5.02 1.57 -13.29
N ILE A 90 -5.97 1.44 -12.36
CA ILE A 90 -5.71 1.75 -10.95
C ILE A 90 -4.69 0.78 -10.32
N SER A 91 -4.78 -0.52 -10.63
CA SER A 91 -3.80 -1.50 -10.14
C SER A 91 -2.38 -1.18 -10.62
N LYS A 92 -2.23 -0.70 -11.86
CA LYS A 92 -0.92 -0.27 -12.35
C LYS A 92 -0.40 0.94 -11.58
N ALA A 93 -1.24 1.94 -11.32
CA ALA A 93 -0.86 3.11 -10.54
C ALA A 93 -0.42 2.72 -9.10
N VAL A 94 -1.13 1.76 -8.49
CA VAL A 94 -0.75 1.24 -7.17
C VAL A 94 0.58 0.48 -7.20
N VAL A 95 0.85 -0.32 -8.21
CA VAL A 95 2.17 -0.95 -8.37
C VAL A 95 3.27 0.09 -8.55
N ASP A 96 3.00 1.15 -9.31
CA ASP A 96 3.96 2.23 -9.54
C ASP A 96 4.26 3.00 -8.22
N ILE A 97 3.25 3.33 -7.39
CA ILE A 97 3.46 4.01 -6.10
C ILE A 97 4.21 3.12 -5.10
N VAL A 98 3.89 1.82 -5.03
CA VAL A 98 4.63 0.86 -4.18
C VAL A 98 6.10 0.81 -4.56
N SER A 99 6.40 0.75 -5.87
CA SER A 99 7.79 0.75 -6.37
C SER A 99 8.54 2.04 -6.01
N VAL A 100 7.88 3.20 -6.12
CA VAL A 100 8.47 4.49 -5.73
C VAL A 100 8.70 4.56 -4.22
N SER A 101 7.74 4.10 -3.40
CA SER A 101 7.87 4.10 -1.95
C SER A 101 8.97 3.17 -1.46
N TYR A 102 9.16 2.03 -2.13
CA TYR A 102 10.30 1.14 -1.87
C TYR A 102 11.64 1.83 -2.15
N ASP A 103 11.78 2.51 -3.30
CA ASP A 103 12.99 3.29 -3.64
C ASP A 103 13.24 4.41 -2.60
N VAL A 104 12.18 5.08 -2.16
CA VAL A 104 12.24 6.11 -1.12
C VAL A 104 12.80 5.54 0.18
N PHE A 105 12.31 4.39 0.62
CA PHE A 105 12.74 3.74 1.86
C PHE A 105 14.17 3.18 1.74
N GLU A 106 14.47 2.43 0.68
CA GLU A 106 15.76 1.76 0.50
C GLU A 106 16.92 2.77 0.32
N ASN A 107 16.68 3.83 -0.46
CA ASN A 107 17.73 4.76 -0.87
C ASN A 107 17.62 6.14 -0.18
N THR A 108 16.66 6.35 0.71
CA THR A 108 16.36 7.66 1.33
C THR A 108 16.19 8.75 0.25
N ASN A 109 15.48 8.41 -0.84
CA ASN A 109 15.40 9.25 -2.02
C ASN A 109 14.33 10.33 -1.86
N ILE A 110 14.74 11.50 -1.39
CA ILE A 110 13.87 12.65 -1.11
C ILE A 110 13.14 13.16 -2.36
N GLU A 111 13.78 13.15 -3.53
CA GLU A 111 13.14 13.60 -4.77
C GLU A 111 12.05 12.60 -5.25
N SER A 112 12.20 11.33 -4.97
CA SER A 112 11.15 10.33 -5.19
C SER A 112 10.04 10.44 -4.14
N ALA A 113 10.38 10.73 -2.87
CA ALA A 113 9.41 10.91 -1.79
C ALA A 113 8.37 12.00 -2.10
N LYS A 114 8.81 13.14 -2.66
CA LYS A 114 7.93 14.24 -3.07
C LYS A 114 6.91 13.87 -4.18
N LYS A 115 7.11 12.74 -4.85
CA LYS A 115 6.22 12.27 -5.92
C LYS A 115 5.16 11.30 -5.42
N VAL A 116 5.30 10.77 -4.21
CA VAL A 116 4.39 9.74 -3.68
C VAL A 116 3.02 10.33 -3.41
N GLU A 117 2.93 11.47 -2.71
CA GLU A 117 1.64 12.11 -2.40
C GLU A 117 0.85 12.50 -3.67
N PRO A 118 1.44 13.15 -4.71
CA PRO A 118 0.73 13.37 -5.97
C PRO A 118 0.28 12.09 -6.68
N LEU A 119 0.98 10.96 -6.52
CA LEU A 119 0.56 9.66 -7.07
C LEU A 119 -0.62 9.09 -6.28
N GLU A 120 -0.61 9.23 -4.95
CA GLU A 120 -1.69 8.83 -4.07
C GLU A 120 -2.99 9.60 -4.39
N GLU A 121 -2.92 10.93 -4.54
CA GLU A 121 -4.05 11.76 -4.96
C GLU A 121 -4.66 11.29 -6.30
N ILE A 122 -3.82 10.91 -7.27
CA ILE A 122 -4.28 10.35 -8.56
C ILE A 122 -4.98 9.01 -8.35
N ILE A 123 -4.48 8.16 -7.46
CA ILE A 123 -5.09 6.86 -7.15
C ILE A 123 -6.47 7.06 -6.52
N ASP A 124 -6.61 8.03 -5.61
CA ASP A 124 -7.88 8.41 -4.99
C ASP A 124 -8.89 8.89 -6.03
N GLU A 125 -8.48 9.76 -6.95
CA GLU A 125 -9.35 10.23 -8.04
C GLU A 125 -9.80 9.07 -8.94
N LEU A 126 -8.88 8.17 -9.31
CA LEU A 126 -9.18 6.96 -10.09
C LEU A 126 -10.18 6.05 -9.36
N ASN A 127 -10.02 5.88 -8.04
CA ASN A 127 -10.89 5.08 -7.20
C ASN A 127 -12.32 5.66 -7.15
N GLN A 128 -12.44 6.97 -6.93
CA GLN A 128 -13.72 7.67 -6.91
C GLN A 128 -14.45 7.55 -8.27
N GLU A 129 -13.74 7.75 -9.37
CA GLU A 129 -14.31 7.63 -10.70
C GLU A 129 -14.76 6.19 -11.01
N LEU A 130 -13.97 5.19 -10.60
CA LEU A 130 -14.29 3.77 -10.78
C LEU A 130 -15.57 3.41 -10.00
N LYS A 131 -15.67 3.85 -8.73
CA LYS A 131 -16.87 3.68 -7.90
C LYS A 131 -18.10 4.34 -8.53
N ALA A 132 -17.96 5.57 -9.04
CA ALA A 132 -19.05 6.29 -9.71
C ALA A 132 -19.53 5.59 -10.99
N ARG A 133 -18.59 5.09 -11.81
CA ARG A 133 -18.89 4.31 -13.01
C ARG A 133 -19.59 2.99 -12.68
N HIS A 134 -19.20 2.33 -11.58
CA HIS A 134 -19.85 1.11 -11.13
C HIS A 134 -21.31 1.37 -10.73
N VAL A 135 -21.57 2.42 -9.93
CA VAL A 135 -22.95 2.82 -9.55
C VAL A 135 -23.81 3.09 -10.79
N ARG A 136 -23.25 3.73 -11.82
CA ARG A 136 -23.96 3.92 -13.10
C ARG A 136 -24.29 2.59 -13.78
N ARG A 137 -23.32 1.66 -13.87
CA ARG A 137 -23.56 0.31 -14.43
C ARG A 137 -24.62 -0.47 -13.64
N LEU A 138 -24.66 -0.31 -12.32
CA LEU A 138 -25.68 -0.93 -11.47
C LEU A 138 -27.06 -0.39 -11.78
N ARG A 139 -27.24 0.93 -11.90
CA ARG A 139 -28.52 1.56 -12.27
C ARG A 139 -29.01 1.15 -13.66
N GLU A 140 -28.10 0.85 -14.57
CA GLU A 140 -28.38 0.38 -15.93
C GLU A 140 -28.62 -1.14 -16.00
N GLY A 141 -28.58 -1.84 -14.88
CA GLY A 141 -28.74 -3.31 -14.81
C GLY A 141 -27.60 -4.10 -15.48
N LYS A 142 -26.42 -3.49 -15.64
CA LYS A 142 -25.25 -4.08 -16.31
C LYS A 142 -24.30 -4.82 -15.36
N CYS A 143 -24.56 -4.78 -14.07
CA CYS A 143 -23.83 -5.50 -13.03
C CYS A 143 -24.75 -5.78 -11.85
N THR A 144 -24.31 -6.67 -10.95
CA THR A 144 -25.05 -7.06 -9.75
C THR A 144 -24.54 -6.28 -8.52
N ILE A 145 -25.37 -6.24 -7.47
CA ILE A 145 -24.98 -5.66 -6.17
C ILE A 145 -23.79 -6.43 -5.60
N GLU A 146 -23.77 -7.74 -5.73
CA GLU A 146 -22.69 -8.60 -5.25
C GLU A 146 -21.34 -8.27 -5.92
N GLN A 147 -21.34 -8.09 -7.25
CA GLN A 147 -20.16 -7.58 -7.95
C GLN A 147 -19.74 -6.21 -7.43
N GLY A 148 -20.68 -5.39 -6.97
CA GLY A 148 -20.41 -4.08 -6.37
C GLY A 148 -19.67 -4.17 -5.06
N PHE A 149 -20.03 -5.09 -4.19
CA PHE A 149 -19.32 -5.30 -2.93
C PHE A 149 -17.88 -5.76 -3.17
N ILE A 150 -17.68 -6.79 -3.99
CA ILE A 150 -16.34 -7.28 -4.32
C ILE A 150 -15.48 -6.19 -4.97
N LEU A 151 -16.06 -5.38 -5.87
CA LEU A 151 -15.34 -4.25 -6.45
C LEU A 151 -14.95 -3.21 -5.40
N SER A 152 -15.86 -2.92 -4.46
CA SER A 152 -15.59 -1.98 -3.36
C SER A 152 -14.45 -2.47 -2.48
N ASP A 153 -14.40 -3.75 -2.15
CA ASP A 153 -13.34 -4.34 -1.32
C ASP A 153 -11.98 -4.25 -2.02
N ILE A 154 -11.93 -4.61 -3.31
CA ILE A 154 -10.71 -4.46 -4.13
C ILE A 154 -10.24 -3.00 -4.15
N THR A 155 -11.15 -2.07 -4.45
CA THR A 155 -10.77 -0.66 -4.60
C THR A 155 -10.41 -0.01 -3.27
N THR A 156 -11.02 -0.43 -2.16
CA THR A 156 -10.63 0.00 -0.83
C THR A 156 -9.23 -0.51 -0.46
N SER A 157 -8.92 -1.77 -0.77
CA SER A 157 -7.57 -2.30 -0.54
C SER A 157 -6.51 -1.60 -1.38
N LEU A 158 -6.81 -1.26 -2.64
CA LEU A 158 -5.90 -0.49 -3.50
C LEU A 158 -5.63 0.92 -2.97
N GLU A 159 -6.68 1.61 -2.47
CA GLU A 159 -6.60 2.92 -1.82
C GLU A 159 -5.71 2.84 -0.56
N ARG A 160 -5.96 1.85 0.32
CA ARG A 160 -5.18 1.66 1.54
C ARG A 160 -3.69 1.38 1.28
N ILE A 161 -3.37 0.63 0.23
CA ILE A 161 -1.96 0.45 -0.18
C ILE A 161 -1.32 1.79 -0.52
N ALA A 162 -2.02 2.67 -1.24
CA ALA A 162 -1.50 4.00 -1.58
C ALA A 162 -1.33 4.88 -0.34
N ASP A 163 -2.29 4.87 0.60
CA ASP A 163 -2.20 5.56 1.90
C ASP A 163 -0.92 5.14 2.66
N HIS A 164 -0.65 3.84 2.78
CA HIS A 164 0.54 3.33 3.46
C HIS A 164 1.84 3.70 2.74
N CYS A 165 1.83 3.75 1.41
CA CYS A 165 2.96 4.26 0.64
C CYS A 165 3.22 5.74 0.92
N SER A 166 2.18 6.56 1.04
CA SER A 166 2.29 7.98 1.41
C SER A 166 2.85 8.13 2.84
N ASN A 167 2.40 7.33 3.80
CA ASN A 167 2.94 7.34 5.16
C ASN A 167 4.45 7.08 5.18
N ILE A 168 4.93 6.07 4.45
CA ILE A 168 6.37 5.75 4.33
C ILE A 168 7.13 6.97 3.79
N ALA A 169 6.63 7.61 2.73
CA ALA A 169 7.28 8.77 2.14
C ALA A 169 7.33 9.96 3.09
N VAL A 170 6.24 10.25 3.82
CA VAL A 170 6.18 11.31 4.82
C VAL A 170 7.18 11.05 5.95
N CYS A 171 7.27 9.82 6.46
CA CYS A 171 8.24 9.45 7.48
C CYS A 171 9.68 9.75 7.02
N ILE A 172 10.05 9.36 5.80
CA ILE A 172 11.40 9.61 5.25
C ILE A 172 11.66 11.11 5.04
N LEU A 173 10.67 11.88 4.58
CA LEU A 173 10.80 13.35 4.45
C LEU A 173 11.04 14.01 5.79
N GLN A 174 10.34 13.62 6.85
CA GLN A 174 10.53 14.14 8.21
C GLN A 174 11.95 13.89 8.74
N VAL A 175 12.52 12.72 8.47
CA VAL A 175 13.93 12.43 8.83
C VAL A 175 14.88 13.40 8.14
N ALA A 176 14.68 13.60 6.85
CA ALA A 176 15.58 14.42 6.05
C ALA A 176 15.53 15.90 6.46
N GLU A 177 14.33 16.45 6.70
CA GLU A 177 14.17 17.86 7.09
C GLU A 177 14.86 18.18 8.42
N ASP A 178 14.76 17.30 9.41
CA ASP A 178 15.37 17.52 10.70
C ASP A 178 16.90 17.29 10.69
N SER A 179 17.39 16.43 9.82
CA SER A 179 18.84 16.29 9.59
C SER A 179 19.43 17.58 9.04
N PHE A 180 18.70 18.32 8.20
CA PHE A 180 19.10 19.65 7.73
C PHE A 180 19.05 20.69 8.85
N CYS A 181 18.02 20.68 9.71
CA CYS A 181 17.88 21.68 10.78
C CYS A 181 19.02 21.60 11.79
N LEU A 182 19.49 20.40 12.13
CA LEU A 182 20.61 20.18 13.06
C LEU A 182 21.96 20.64 12.50
N LEU A 183 22.16 20.61 11.18
CA LEU A 183 23.39 21.12 10.53
C LEU A 183 23.48 22.64 10.59
N TYR A 184 22.37 23.37 10.70
CA TYR A 184 22.34 24.84 10.78
C TYR A 184 22.26 25.40 12.22
N THR A 185 22.06 24.54 13.23
CA THR A 185 22.01 24.97 14.64
C THR A 185 23.26 24.63 15.44
N SER A 186 24.33 24.17 14.78
CA SER A 186 25.63 23.79 15.41
C SER A 186 26.69 24.86 15.27
N ASP A 187 26.32 26.17 15.36
CA ASP A 187 27.27 27.31 15.49
C ASP A 187 27.20 27.92 16.89
#